data_58e5269d422dc3ea85cb12d35994d945
#
_entry.id   58e5269d422dc3ea85cb12d35994d945
#
_cell.length_a   1.000
_cell.length_b   1.000
_cell.length_c   1.000
_cell.angle_alpha   90.00
_cell.angle_beta   90.00
_cell.angle_gamma   90.00
#
_symmetry.space_group_name_H-M   'P 1'
#
loop_
_entity.id
_entity.type
_entity.pdbx_description
1 polymer ?
#
loop_
_entity_poly.entity_id
_entity_poly.type
_entity_poly.pdbx_seq_one_letter_code
_entity_poly.pdbx_strand_id
1 'polypeptide(L)'
;MKQNLKKMISYYKPYLGVFFIDMFFALLAAVAALVIPLIVRYITSTVVYLPEQDAVKTIGKLALFMVALVVIQCYSNYYISNNGHVMGAKIEYDMRAEIFAHYQKLSFAFYDNQKVGQLMARITTDLFDISELLHHGPENIVISLIKIIGAFVIMMGISPKLTVAAFALVPFMIAYAYFFNKRMKKAFRQNRIKIADINSQIEDNLSGIRVVKSFANEEVEQEKFSRGNKGFLDAKKNSYLFMGGYQAGLTAFTTLITVVVVIAGALWIPGGSVSITDLITFLLYINVFTEPVKTLIDFTEQFQNGYSGFERFMEILSIEPDVSDEENAIDMENVRGEVEFQDVSFRYEEHLSRVLRHINLKVPAGSYVALVGTSGAGKTTLCSLIPRFYDVSEGRILIDGCDIRHYKLKSLRDHIGIVQQDVYLFAGTIFENIAYGKPDATRQEVIEAAKNANAHEFILSLPDGYDTDIGQRGVKLSGGQKQRLSIARVFLKNPPILIFDEATSALDNESEKVVQESLEKLAKNRTTFVIAHRLSTIENAGRILVLTEQGIEEEGTHEELLARNGIYAGLYHTH
;
A
#
# COMPACT_ATOMS: atom_id res chain seq x y z
N MET A 1 -10.18 9.80 -16.68
CA MET A 1 -9.86 11.15 -16.15
C MET A 1 -11.06 11.82 -15.44
N LYS A 2 -12.21 12.11 -16.09
CA LYS A 2 -13.35 12.78 -15.41
C LYS A 2 -13.90 12.01 -14.18
N GLN A 3 -14.00 10.69 -14.24
CA GLN A 3 -14.51 9.87 -13.14
C GLN A 3 -13.54 9.87 -11.96
N ASN A 4 -12.23 9.74 -12.21
CA ASN A 4 -11.20 9.79 -11.17
C ASN A 4 -11.20 11.15 -10.46
N LEU A 5 -11.32 12.25 -11.23
CA LEU A 5 -11.39 13.59 -10.65
C LEU A 5 -12.64 13.77 -9.76
N LYS A 6 -13.80 13.26 -10.20
CA LYS A 6 -15.04 13.30 -9.41
C LYS A 6 -14.91 12.52 -8.11
N LYS A 7 -14.30 11.32 -8.15
CA LYS A 7 -14.04 10.51 -6.94
C LYS A 7 -13.03 11.21 -6.04
N MET A 8 -11.95 11.77 -6.57
CA MET A 8 -10.95 12.52 -5.82
C MET A 8 -11.56 13.71 -5.08
N ILE A 9 -12.40 14.50 -5.76
CA ILE A 9 -13.12 15.62 -5.14
C ILE A 9 -14.11 15.12 -4.06
N SER A 10 -14.65 13.91 -4.19
CA SER A 10 -15.61 13.40 -3.22
C SER A 10 -15.04 13.19 -1.81
N TYR A 11 -13.71 13.00 -1.69
CA TYR A 11 -13.04 12.88 -0.38
C TYR A 11 -13.03 14.18 0.43
N TYR A 12 -13.24 15.34 -0.21
CA TYR A 12 -13.41 16.60 0.52
C TYR A 12 -14.78 16.74 1.21
N LYS A 13 -15.81 15.97 0.78
CA LYS A 13 -17.18 16.17 1.28
C LYS A 13 -17.30 16.20 2.80
N PRO A 14 -16.66 15.28 3.58
CA PRO A 14 -16.72 15.33 5.03
C PRO A 14 -16.00 16.54 5.63
N TYR A 15 -15.08 17.15 4.89
CA TYR A 15 -14.15 18.18 5.36
C TYR A 15 -14.36 19.56 4.73
N LEU A 16 -15.45 19.77 4.00
CA LEU A 16 -15.73 21.03 3.28
C LEU A 16 -15.64 22.27 4.18
N GLY A 17 -16.07 22.18 5.43
CA GLY A 17 -15.96 23.29 6.38
C GLY A 17 -14.51 23.70 6.63
N VAL A 18 -13.64 22.73 6.89
CA VAL A 18 -12.20 22.97 7.10
C VAL A 18 -11.57 23.50 5.81
N PHE A 19 -11.89 22.91 4.66
CA PHE A 19 -11.39 23.32 3.36
C PHE A 19 -11.71 24.79 3.03
N PHE A 20 -12.95 25.23 3.23
CA PHE A 20 -13.33 26.63 2.94
C PHE A 20 -12.69 27.62 3.92
N ILE A 21 -12.54 27.26 5.19
CA ILE A 21 -11.84 28.08 6.17
C ILE A 21 -10.34 28.17 5.81
N ASP A 22 -9.74 27.08 5.38
CA ASP A 22 -8.36 27.01 4.90
C ASP A 22 -8.14 27.94 3.68
N MET A 23 -9.02 27.86 2.70
CA MET A 23 -9.02 28.75 1.53
C MET A 23 -9.24 30.22 1.92
N PHE A 24 -10.04 30.51 2.94
CA PHE A 24 -10.21 31.86 3.46
C PHE A 24 -8.90 32.40 4.07
N PHE A 25 -8.22 31.60 4.89
CA PHE A 25 -6.93 32.02 5.45
C PHE A 25 -5.84 32.11 4.38
N ALA A 26 -5.87 31.26 3.36
CA ALA A 26 -5.00 31.36 2.19
C ALA A 26 -5.19 32.71 1.45
N LEU A 27 -6.46 33.09 1.20
CA LEU A 27 -6.80 34.39 0.64
C LEU A 27 -6.30 35.53 1.54
N LEU A 28 -6.53 35.44 2.83
CA LEU A 28 -6.16 36.49 3.79
C LEU A 28 -4.65 36.70 3.86
N ALA A 29 -3.87 35.60 3.88
CA ALA A 29 -2.39 35.65 3.85
C ALA A 29 -1.88 36.28 2.52
N ALA A 30 -2.48 35.92 1.39
CA ALA A 30 -2.11 36.48 0.09
C ALA A 30 -2.42 37.98 0.00
N VAL A 31 -3.59 38.40 0.48
CA VAL A 31 -3.98 39.83 0.52
C VAL A 31 -3.08 40.63 1.45
N ALA A 32 -2.76 40.13 2.65
CA ALA A 32 -1.84 40.79 3.58
C ALA A 32 -0.47 41.04 2.93
N ALA A 33 0.06 40.06 2.21
CA ALA A 33 1.32 40.19 1.47
C ALA A 33 1.29 41.26 0.37
N LEU A 34 0.12 41.46 -0.27
CA LEU A 34 -0.08 42.51 -1.29
C LEU A 34 -0.26 43.90 -0.71
N VAL A 35 -0.85 44.02 0.48
CA VAL A 35 -1.19 45.31 1.10
C VAL A 35 0.04 45.97 1.75
N ILE A 36 0.96 45.22 2.35
CA ILE A 36 2.14 45.75 3.05
C ILE A 36 2.97 46.68 2.16
N PRO A 37 3.35 46.32 0.91
CA PRO A 37 4.09 47.24 0.03
C PRO A 37 3.29 48.52 -0.32
N LEU A 38 1.97 48.48 -0.38
CA LEU A 38 1.15 49.67 -0.60
C LEU A 38 1.18 50.63 0.58
N ILE A 39 1.21 50.12 1.82
CA ILE A 39 1.36 50.95 3.01
C ILE A 39 2.75 51.63 3.00
N VAL A 40 3.82 50.88 2.68
CA VAL A 40 5.16 51.44 2.55
C VAL A 40 5.19 52.55 1.50
N ARG A 41 4.51 52.31 0.34
CA ARG A 41 4.35 53.33 -0.70
C ARG A 41 3.67 54.58 -0.18
N TYR A 42 2.55 54.44 0.52
CA TYR A 42 1.80 55.55 1.09
C TYR A 42 2.63 56.34 2.11
N ILE A 43 3.38 55.66 2.97
CA ILE A 43 4.30 56.32 3.92
C ILE A 43 5.33 57.16 3.15
N THR A 44 6.00 56.55 2.17
CA THR A 44 7.13 57.20 1.43
C THR A 44 6.68 58.24 0.41
N SER A 45 5.45 58.16 -0.11
CA SER A 45 4.94 59.12 -1.10
C SER A 45 4.17 60.30 -0.51
N THR A 46 3.59 60.13 0.70
CA THR A 46 2.60 61.10 1.22
C THR A 46 2.93 61.48 2.67
N VAL A 47 3.10 60.49 3.56
CA VAL A 47 3.19 60.76 5.00
C VAL A 47 4.47 61.50 5.36
N VAL A 48 5.59 61.18 4.70
CA VAL A 48 6.89 61.83 4.95
C VAL A 48 6.88 63.35 4.66
N TYR A 49 5.94 63.80 3.82
CA TYR A 49 5.80 65.24 3.47
C TYR A 49 4.78 66.00 4.32
N LEU A 50 4.12 65.35 5.31
CA LEU A 50 3.23 65.99 6.28
C LEU A 50 4.06 66.77 7.36
N PRO A 51 3.43 67.74 8.06
CA PRO A 51 4.01 68.33 9.27
C PRO A 51 4.43 67.25 10.26
N GLU A 52 5.56 67.44 10.94
CA GLU A 52 6.20 66.42 11.81
C GLU A 52 5.25 65.73 12.78
N GLN A 53 4.41 66.51 13.48
CA GLN A 53 3.42 65.96 14.44
C GLN A 53 2.39 65.07 13.77
N ASP A 54 1.89 65.43 12.59
CA ASP A 54 0.90 64.66 11.84
C ASP A 54 1.55 63.44 11.18
N ALA A 55 2.80 63.58 10.68
CA ALA A 55 3.58 62.47 10.14
C ALA A 55 3.80 61.39 11.19
N VAL A 56 4.31 61.73 12.38
CA VAL A 56 4.58 60.77 13.47
C VAL A 56 3.30 60.09 13.91
N LYS A 57 2.17 60.83 14.06
CA LYS A 57 0.89 60.25 14.43
C LYS A 57 0.34 59.28 13.37
N THR A 58 0.50 59.61 12.09
CA THR A 58 0.04 58.79 10.99
C THR A 58 0.92 57.54 10.81
N ILE A 59 2.25 57.66 10.92
CA ILE A 59 3.20 56.53 10.90
C ILE A 59 2.86 55.59 12.06
N GLY A 60 2.57 56.10 13.29
CA GLY A 60 2.22 55.27 14.42
C GLY A 60 0.94 54.40 14.15
N LYS A 61 -0.09 55.01 13.53
CA LYS A 61 -1.32 54.26 13.14
C LYS A 61 -1.01 53.19 12.06
N LEU A 62 -0.24 53.55 11.03
CA LEU A 62 0.12 52.66 9.96
C LEU A 62 1.02 51.51 10.44
N ALA A 63 1.97 51.83 11.36
CA ALA A 63 2.80 50.80 11.99
C ALA A 63 1.95 49.79 12.77
N LEU A 64 0.99 50.27 13.57
CA LEU A 64 0.06 49.39 14.29
C LEU A 64 -0.78 48.52 13.30
N PHE A 65 -1.22 49.11 12.19
CA PHE A 65 -1.94 48.37 11.15
C PHE A 65 -1.07 47.33 10.45
N MET A 66 0.18 47.66 10.13
CA MET A 66 1.13 46.69 9.58
C MET A 66 1.43 45.55 10.56
N VAL A 67 1.62 45.84 11.84
CA VAL A 67 1.77 44.79 12.86
C VAL A 67 0.51 43.88 12.91
N ALA A 68 -0.66 44.47 12.85
CA ALA A 68 -1.91 43.67 12.77
C ALA A 68 -1.95 42.76 11.53
N LEU A 69 -1.53 43.26 10.35
CA LEU A 69 -1.43 42.46 9.13
C LEU A 69 -0.40 41.32 9.27
N VAL A 70 0.74 41.58 9.92
CA VAL A 70 1.74 40.53 10.20
C VAL A 70 1.17 39.46 11.13
N VAL A 71 0.45 39.84 12.18
CA VAL A 71 -0.20 38.89 13.09
C VAL A 71 -1.26 38.05 12.34
N ILE A 72 -2.07 38.70 11.49
CA ILE A 72 -3.06 38.03 10.65
C ILE A 72 -2.37 37.04 9.69
N GLN A 73 -1.29 37.46 9.03
CA GLN A 73 -0.54 36.61 8.13
C GLN A 73 0.10 35.41 8.86
N CYS A 74 0.69 35.66 10.04
CA CYS A 74 1.27 34.61 10.87
C CYS A 74 0.21 33.59 11.30
N TYR A 75 -0.94 34.06 11.80
CA TYR A 75 -2.04 33.17 12.18
C TYR A 75 -2.62 32.41 10.99
N SER A 76 -2.76 33.07 9.85
CA SER A 76 -3.23 32.43 8.61
C SER A 76 -2.28 31.32 8.18
N ASN A 77 -0.99 31.57 8.13
CA ASN A 77 0.02 30.56 7.79
C ASN A 77 0.02 29.39 8.81
N TYR A 78 -0.14 29.71 10.12
CA TYR A 78 -0.27 28.68 11.15
C TYR A 78 -1.51 27.80 10.90
N TYR A 79 -2.66 28.42 10.62
CA TYR A 79 -3.92 27.70 10.37
C TYR A 79 -3.79 26.78 9.16
N ILE A 80 -3.27 27.29 8.04
CA ILE A 80 -3.03 26.53 6.79
C ILE A 80 -2.09 25.36 7.07
N SER A 81 -0.92 25.63 7.67
CA SER A 81 0.05 24.58 7.97
C SER A 81 -0.45 23.52 8.94
N ASN A 82 -1.31 23.89 9.91
CA ASN A 82 -1.81 22.91 10.87
C ASN A 82 -3.10 22.22 10.36
N ASN A 83 -4.15 22.99 10.06
CA ASN A 83 -5.46 22.42 9.75
C ASN A 83 -5.55 21.87 8.32
N GLY A 84 -4.83 22.45 7.37
CA GLY A 84 -4.68 21.91 6.01
C GLY A 84 -4.04 20.52 6.02
N HIS A 85 -2.90 20.37 6.72
CA HIS A 85 -2.25 19.07 6.85
C HIS A 85 -3.10 18.06 7.65
N VAL A 86 -3.77 18.47 8.73
CA VAL A 86 -4.70 17.60 9.48
C VAL A 86 -5.85 17.14 8.59
N MET A 87 -6.39 18.03 7.74
CA MET A 87 -7.40 17.64 6.74
C MET A 87 -6.86 16.61 5.75
N GLY A 88 -5.67 16.84 5.21
CA GLY A 88 -4.98 15.89 4.35
C GLY A 88 -4.78 14.52 5.00
N ALA A 89 -4.31 14.49 6.24
CA ALA A 89 -4.13 13.26 7.01
C ALA A 89 -5.45 12.51 7.28
N LYS A 90 -6.56 13.22 7.50
CA LYS A 90 -7.89 12.60 7.64
C LYS A 90 -8.37 12.00 6.32
N ILE A 91 -8.17 12.69 5.20
CA ILE A 91 -8.48 12.14 3.87
C ILE A 91 -7.64 10.88 3.60
N GLU A 92 -6.35 10.92 3.92
CA GLU A 92 -5.46 9.76 3.81
C GLU A 92 -5.94 8.58 4.68
N TYR A 93 -6.39 8.86 5.91
CA TYR A 93 -6.98 7.85 6.80
C TYR A 93 -8.22 7.20 6.18
N ASP A 94 -9.15 7.98 5.62
CA ASP A 94 -10.36 7.46 4.99
C ASP A 94 -10.04 6.61 3.76
N MET A 95 -9.11 7.09 2.90
CA MET A 95 -8.66 6.35 1.73
C MET A 95 -7.93 5.05 2.10
N ARG A 96 -7.12 5.08 3.17
CA ARG A 96 -6.42 3.89 3.67
C ARG A 96 -7.42 2.85 4.19
N ALA A 97 -8.44 3.27 4.91
CA ALA A 97 -9.50 2.38 5.37
C ALA A 97 -10.28 1.77 4.20
N GLU A 98 -10.61 2.56 3.17
CA GLU A 98 -11.34 2.10 1.98
C GLU A 98 -10.53 1.05 1.19
N ILE A 99 -9.26 1.33 0.87
CA ILE A 99 -8.43 0.39 0.12
C ILE A 99 -8.11 -0.88 0.91
N PHE A 100 -7.89 -0.77 2.23
CA PHE A 100 -7.66 -1.94 3.07
C PHE A 100 -8.90 -2.83 3.17
N ALA A 101 -10.08 -2.23 3.33
CA ALA A 101 -11.34 -2.97 3.30
C ALA A 101 -11.59 -3.63 1.94
N HIS A 102 -11.16 -2.99 0.85
CA HIS A 102 -11.24 -3.57 -0.49
C HIS A 102 -10.27 -4.74 -0.65
N TYR A 103 -9.03 -4.64 -0.20
CA TYR A 103 -8.08 -5.76 -0.19
C TYR A 103 -8.66 -7.00 0.51
N GLN A 104 -9.37 -6.84 1.64
CA GLN A 104 -9.97 -7.98 2.34
C GLN A 104 -11.08 -8.69 1.54
N LYS A 105 -11.62 -8.06 0.50
CA LYS A 105 -12.67 -8.64 -0.37
C LYS A 105 -12.11 -9.34 -1.61
N LEU A 106 -10.86 -9.02 -2.01
CA LEU A 106 -10.27 -9.58 -3.21
C LEU A 106 -9.97 -11.08 -3.04
N SER A 107 -10.08 -11.82 -4.15
CA SER A 107 -9.89 -13.27 -4.22
C SER A 107 -8.41 -13.68 -4.17
N PHE A 108 -8.15 -14.97 -3.96
CA PHE A 108 -6.80 -15.53 -4.03
C PHE A 108 -6.14 -15.30 -5.39
N ALA A 109 -6.90 -15.40 -6.49
CA ALA A 109 -6.41 -15.15 -7.84
C ALA A 109 -5.72 -13.78 -8.00
N PHE A 110 -6.25 -12.76 -7.32
CA PHE A 110 -5.59 -11.45 -7.28
C PHE A 110 -4.22 -11.53 -6.59
N TYR A 111 -4.15 -12.17 -5.42
CA TYR A 111 -2.92 -12.22 -4.60
C TYR A 111 -1.82 -13.09 -5.21
N ASP A 112 -2.17 -14.15 -5.95
CA ASP A 112 -1.21 -15.03 -6.63
C ASP A 112 -0.32 -14.27 -7.61
N ASN A 113 -0.86 -13.23 -8.24
CA ASN A 113 -0.20 -12.43 -9.26
C ASN A 113 0.37 -11.09 -8.73
N GLN A 114 0.24 -10.80 -7.42
CA GLN A 114 0.67 -9.54 -6.84
C GLN A 114 1.87 -9.68 -5.91
N LYS A 115 2.76 -8.70 -5.96
CA LYS A 115 3.84 -8.58 -5.00
C LYS A 115 3.38 -7.79 -3.79
N VAL A 116 3.44 -8.38 -2.59
CA VAL A 116 3.02 -7.74 -1.32
C VAL A 116 3.65 -6.35 -1.13
N GLY A 117 4.94 -6.19 -1.49
CA GLY A 117 5.62 -4.89 -1.40
C GLY A 117 4.99 -3.80 -2.29
N GLN A 118 4.43 -4.17 -3.45
CA GLN A 118 3.70 -3.22 -4.29
C GLN A 118 2.36 -2.82 -3.66
N LEU A 119 1.62 -3.77 -3.10
CA LEU A 119 0.37 -3.48 -2.38
C LEU A 119 0.61 -2.59 -1.17
N MET A 120 1.70 -2.83 -0.43
CA MET A 120 2.11 -1.96 0.68
C MET A 120 2.43 -0.54 0.21
N ALA A 121 3.14 -0.36 -0.92
CA ALA A 121 3.43 0.96 -1.46
C ALA A 121 2.15 1.73 -1.85
N ARG A 122 1.12 1.03 -2.36
CA ARG A 122 -0.19 1.63 -2.68
C ARG A 122 -0.88 2.21 -1.44
N ILE A 123 -0.83 1.49 -0.30
CA ILE A 123 -1.52 1.88 0.94
C ILE A 123 -0.70 2.84 1.82
N THR A 124 0.56 3.08 1.48
CA THR A 124 1.46 3.98 2.21
C THR A 124 1.88 5.16 1.35
N THR A 125 2.88 4.97 0.49
CA THR A 125 3.52 6.04 -0.28
C THR A 125 2.55 6.72 -1.25
N ASP A 126 1.74 5.95 -1.98
CA ASP A 126 0.80 6.54 -2.94
C ASP A 126 -0.26 7.38 -2.23
N LEU A 127 -0.78 6.93 -1.08
CA LEU A 127 -1.76 7.70 -0.30
C LEU A 127 -1.17 8.97 0.28
N PHE A 128 0.09 8.95 0.72
CA PHE A 128 0.80 10.15 1.16
C PHE A 128 0.91 11.17 0.01
N ASP A 129 1.37 10.76 -1.17
CA ASP A 129 1.48 11.65 -2.33
C ASP A 129 0.11 12.23 -2.74
N ILE A 130 -0.97 11.45 -2.61
CA ILE A 130 -2.34 11.91 -2.87
C ILE A 130 -2.78 12.94 -1.83
N SER A 131 -2.53 12.68 -0.53
CA SER A 131 -2.85 13.59 0.56
C SER A 131 -2.16 14.94 0.39
N GLU A 132 -0.86 14.93 0.07
CA GLU A 132 -0.07 16.13 -0.23
C GLU A 132 -0.67 16.93 -1.41
N LEU A 133 -1.09 16.24 -2.47
CA LEU A 133 -1.77 16.88 -3.59
C LEU A 133 -3.10 17.53 -3.18
N LEU A 134 -3.88 16.82 -2.37
CA LEU A 134 -5.23 17.26 -2.03
C LEU A 134 -5.24 18.50 -1.13
N HIS A 135 -4.31 18.68 -0.19
CA HIS A 135 -4.32 19.88 0.64
C HIS A 135 -3.43 21.00 0.03
N HIS A 136 -2.22 20.71 -0.43
CA HIS A 136 -1.35 21.74 -1.02
C HIS A 136 -1.79 22.21 -2.41
N GLY A 137 -2.51 21.36 -3.16
CA GLY A 137 -2.91 21.69 -4.52
C GLY A 137 -3.78 22.94 -4.61
N PRO A 138 -4.95 22.96 -4.01
CA PRO A 138 -5.84 24.13 -4.01
C PRO A 138 -5.21 25.35 -3.36
N GLU A 139 -4.52 25.18 -2.24
CA GLU A 139 -3.83 26.23 -1.50
C GLU A 139 -2.77 26.95 -2.35
N ASN A 140 -1.79 26.20 -2.89
CA ASN A 140 -0.72 26.74 -3.71
C ASN A 140 -1.24 27.46 -4.96
N ILE A 141 -2.26 26.91 -5.61
CA ILE A 141 -2.88 27.52 -6.79
C ILE A 141 -3.55 28.85 -6.40
N VAL A 142 -4.39 28.86 -5.35
CA VAL A 142 -5.15 30.04 -4.94
C VAL A 142 -4.19 31.16 -4.48
N ILE A 143 -3.26 30.87 -3.58
CA ILE A 143 -2.29 31.86 -3.07
C ILE A 143 -1.43 32.40 -4.22
N SER A 144 -0.93 31.53 -5.08
CA SER A 144 -0.04 31.95 -6.18
C SER A 144 -0.78 32.80 -7.21
N LEU A 145 -1.97 32.42 -7.62
CA LEU A 145 -2.74 33.20 -8.58
C LEU A 145 -3.10 34.59 -8.03
N ILE A 146 -3.54 34.67 -6.75
CA ILE A 146 -3.88 35.95 -6.12
C ILE A 146 -2.66 36.85 -6.03
N LYS A 147 -1.51 36.33 -5.58
CA LYS A 147 -0.28 37.11 -5.46
C LYS A 147 0.23 37.57 -6.83
N ILE A 148 0.28 36.71 -7.85
CA ILE A 148 0.77 37.08 -9.19
C ILE A 148 -0.15 38.09 -9.85
N ILE A 149 -1.46 37.82 -9.90
CA ILE A 149 -2.45 38.71 -10.53
C ILE A 149 -2.58 40.00 -9.75
N GLY A 150 -2.65 39.93 -8.41
CA GLY A 150 -2.76 41.09 -7.55
C GLY A 150 -1.52 42.01 -7.66
N ALA A 151 -0.32 41.44 -7.63
CA ALA A 151 0.91 42.20 -7.83
C ALA A 151 0.95 42.85 -9.22
N PHE A 152 0.61 42.10 -10.29
CA PHE A 152 0.55 42.64 -11.64
C PHE A 152 -0.42 43.81 -11.76
N VAL A 153 -1.66 43.68 -11.26
CA VAL A 153 -2.68 44.75 -11.33
C VAL A 153 -2.24 45.97 -10.54
N ILE A 154 -1.70 45.79 -9.34
CA ILE A 154 -1.22 46.90 -8.51
C ILE A 154 -0.02 47.61 -9.16
N MET A 155 0.96 46.85 -9.61
CA MET A 155 2.16 47.41 -10.28
C MET A 155 1.79 48.12 -11.58
N MET A 156 0.82 47.60 -12.37
CA MET A 156 0.29 48.21 -13.61
C MET A 156 -0.39 49.55 -13.27
N GLY A 157 -1.12 49.64 -12.16
CA GLY A 157 -1.71 50.91 -11.70
C GLY A 157 -0.72 51.95 -11.20
N ILE A 158 0.49 51.52 -10.76
CA ILE A 158 1.55 52.43 -10.31
C ILE A 158 2.40 52.95 -11.49
N SER A 159 2.98 52.06 -12.28
CA SER A 159 3.78 52.39 -13.45
C SER A 159 3.73 51.28 -14.48
N PRO A 160 2.94 51.47 -15.57
CA PRO A 160 2.87 50.47 -16.66
C PRO A 160 4.23 50.14 -17.29
N LYS A 161 5.09 51.14 -17.43
CA LYS A 161 6.44 50.99 -18.04
C LYS A 161 7.31 50.06 -17.21
N LEU A 162 7.40 50.27 -15.89
CA LEU A 162 8.17 49.43 -14.98
C LEU A 162 7.55 48.02 -14.88
N THR A 163 6.23 47.91 -14.88
CA THR A 163 5.55 46.61 -14.85
C THR A 163 5.89 45.77 -16.06
N VAL A 164 5.83 46.37 -17.27
CA VAL A 164 6.22 45.66 -18.50
C VAL A 164 7.69 45.24 -18.44
N ALA A 165 8.58 46.12 -17.98
CA ALA A 165 10.00 45.81 -17.81
C ALA A 165 10.24 44.64 -16.83
N ALA A 166 9.56 44.63 -15.68
CA ALA A 166 9.65 43.56 -14.69
C ALA A 166 9.11 42.21 -15.21
N PHE A 167 7.91 42.24 -15.81
CA PHE A 167 7.23 41.00 -16.27
C PHE A 167 7.78 40.48 -17.60
N ALA A 168 8.50 41.26 -18.42
CA ALA A 168 9.09 40.82 -19.67
C ALA A 168 10.05 39.62 -19.50
N LEU A 169 10.70 39.48 -18.35
CA LEU A 169 11.60 38.37 -18.04
C LEU A 169 10.89 37.13 -17.48
N VAL A 170 9.65 37.27 -16.98
CA VAL A 170 8.89 36.15 -16.37
C VAL A 170 8.66 34.99 -17.35
N PRO A 171 8.26 35.19 -18.60
CA PRO A 171 8.10 34.09 -19.58
C PRO A 171 9.41 33.31 -19.79
N PHE A 172 10.55 34.00 -19.84
CA PHE A 172 11.87 33.37 -19.99
C PHE A 172 12.24 32.58 -18.73
N MET A 173 11.95 33.11 -17.54
CA MET A 173 12.13 32.41 -16.27
C MET A 173 11.29 31.11 -16.24
N ILE A 174 10.02 31.17 -16.65
CA ILE A 174 9.12 30.01 -16.73
C ILE A 174 9.68 28.98 -17.72
N ALA A 175 10.08 29.41 -18.92
CA ALA A 175 10.63 28.51 -19.93
C ALA A 175 11.92 27.82 -19.45
N TYR A 176 12.83 28.59 -18.83
CA TYR A 176 14.06 28.06 -18.21
C TYR A 176 13.73 27.03 -17.12
N ALA A 177 12.85 27.41 -16.20
CA ALA A 177 12.46 26.55 -15.09
C ALA A 177 11.80 25.26 -15.58
N TYR A 178 10.91 25.33 -16.57
CA TYR A 178 10.29 24.14 -17.18
C TYR A 178 11.35 23.22 -17.81
N PHE A 179 12.32 23.78 -18.55
CA PHE A 179 13.38 23.01 -19.19
C PHE A 179 14.26 22.27 -18.18
N PHE A 180 14.73 22.97 -17.16
CA PHE A 180 15.57 22.37 -16.11
C PHE A 180 14.79 21.40 -15.24
N ASN A 181 13.53 21.71 -14.87
CA ASN A 181 12.67 20.81 -14.10
C ASN A 181 12.46 19.47 -14.83
N LYS A 182 12.20 19.51 -16.15
CA LYS A 182 12.07 18.29 -16.95
C LYS A 182 13.34 17.42 -16.93
N ARG A 183 14.52 18.04 -17.03
CA ARG A 183 15.81 17.32 -16.96
C ARG A 183 16.10 16.80 -15.56
N MET A 184 15.84 17.59 -14.55
CA MET A 184 15.95 17.22 -13.15
C MET A 184 15.10 15.99 -12.82
N LYS A 185 13.82 16.00 -13.23
CA LYS A 185 12.92 14.83 -13.08
C LYS A 185 13.47 13.56 -13.72
N LYS A 186 14.00 13.65 -14.94
CA LYS A 186 14.62 12.51 -15.61
C LYS A 186 15.82 11.97 -14.82
N ALA A 187 16.67 12.87 -14.30
CA ALA A 187 17.83 12.49 -13.50
C ALA A 187 17.42 11.86 -12.15
N PHE A 188 16.45 12.43 -11.45
CA PHE A 188 15.90 11.83 -10.21
C PHE A 188 15.26 10.46 -10.45
N ARG A 189 14.58 10.27 -11.58
CA ARG A 189 14.05 8.95 -11.95
C ARG A 189 15.17 7.91 -12.11
N GLN A 190 16.28 8.27 -12.77
CA GLN A 190 17.43 7.38 -12.90
C GLN A 190 18.06 7.07 -11.53
N ASN A 191 18.11 8.07 -10.65
CA ASN A 191 18.57 7.87 -9.28
C ASN A 191 17.69 6.88 -8.50
N ARG A 192 16.35 6.97 -8.64
CA ARG A 192 15.40 6.00 -8.04
C ARG A 192 15.61 4.58 -8.57
N ILE A 193 15.91 4.41 -9.86
CA ILE A 193 16.22 3.09 -10.44
C ILE A 193 17.51 2.54 -9.82
N LYS A 194 18.55 3.36 -9.73
CA LYS A 194 19.84 2.92 -9.18
C LYS A 194 19.78 2.56 -7.70
N ILE A 195 19.01 3.29 -6.89
CA ILE A 195 18.82 2.92 -5.48
C ILE A 195 17.98 1.65 -5.34
N ALA A 196 17.01 1.42 -6.23
CA ALA A 196 16.26 0.17 -6.24
C ALA A 196 17.16 -1.04 -6.59
N ASP A 197 18.07 -0.89 -7.57
CA ASP A 197 19.09 -1.92 -7.90
C ASP A 197 19.94 -2.25 -6.67
N ILE A 198 20.40 -1.22 -5.92
CA ILE A 198 21.19 -1.40 -4.70
C ILE A 198 20.38 -2.10 -3.60
N ASN A 199 19.14 -1.68 -3.39
CA ASN A 199 18.28 -2.31 -2.37
C ASN A 199 18.07 -3.79 -2.65
N SER A 200 17.84 -4.16 -3.92
CA SER A 200 17.74 -5.57 -4.33
C SER A 200 19.04 -6.34 -4.05
N GLN A 201 20.21 -5.76 -4.36
CA GLN A 201 21.51 -6.39 -4.05
C GLN A 201 21.73 -6.58 -2.55
N ILE A 202 21.33 -5.57 -1.73
CA ILE A 202 21.42 -5.66 -0.26
C ILE A 202 20.48 -6.76 0.26
N GLU A 203 19.24 -6.79 -0.23
CA GLU A 203 18.24 -7.79 0.17
C GLU A 203 18.73 -9.21 -0.16
N ASP A 204 19.20 -9.45 -1.39
CA ASP A 204 19.74 -10.74 -1.81
C ASP A 204 20.94 -11.15 -0.94
N ASN A 205 21.88 -10.23 -0.72
CA ASN A 205 23.08 -10.51 0.07
C ASN A 205 22.77 -10.81 1.54
N LEU A 206 21.94 -9.98 2.18
CA LEU A 206 21.57 -10.16 3.58
C LEU A 206 20.70 -11.41 3.79
N SER A 207 19.79 -11.69 2.87
CA SER A 207 18.99 -12.92 2.90
C SER A 207 19.84 -14.16 2.71
N GLY A 208 20.83 -14.08 1.83
CA GLY A 208 21.80 -15.12 1.54
C GLY A 208 23.07 -15.11 2.39
N ILE A 209 23.14 -14.32 3.48
CA ILE A 209 24.39 -14.08 4.24
C ILE A 209 25.06 -15.37 4.75
N ARG A 210 24.27 -16.39 5.10
CA ARG A 210 24.81 -17.70 5.50
C ARG A 210 25.54 -18.38 4.35
N VAL A 211 25.06 -18.24 3.12
CA VAL A 211 25.71 -18.77 1.92
C VAL A 211 27.01 -18.00 1.66
N VAL A 212 26.97 -16.67 1.68
CA VAL A 212 28.15 -15.82 1.54
C VAL A 212 29.25 -16.24 2.51
N LYS A 213 28.88 -16.39 3.81
CA LYS A 213 29.80 -16.80 4.87
C LYS A 213 30.31 -18.23 4.70
N SER A 214 29.46 -19.17 4.27
CA SER A 214 29.86 -20.58 4.11
C SER A 214 30.86 -20.78 2.95
N PHE A 215 30.83 -19.91 1.95
CA PHE A 215 31.75 -19.93 0.81
C PHE A 215 32.90 -18.91 0.90
N ALA A 216 32.98 -18.14 2.01
CA ALA A 216 33.97 -17.09 2.24
C ALA A 216 34.06 -16.07 1.08
N ASN A 217 32.91 -15.70 0.50
CA ASN A 217 32.80 -14.83 -0.68
C ASN A 217 32.47 -13.36 -0.32
N GLU A 218 32.83 -12.89 0.88
CA GLU A 218 32.56 -11.52 1.34
C GLU A 218 33.19 -10.46 0.44
N GLU A 219 34.42 -10.70 -0.01
CA GLU A 219 35.13 -9.76 -0.89
C GLU A 219 34.44 -9.63 -2.26
N VAL A 220 33.94 -10.75 -2.81
CA VAL A 220 33.20 -10.77 -4.09
C VAL A 220 31.92 -9.97 -3.98
N GLU A 221 31.17 -10.16 -2.90
CA GLU A 221 29.93 -9.43 -2.68
C GLU A 221 30.17 -7.95 -2.38
N GLN A 222 31.26 -7.60 -1.66
CA GLN A 222 31.66 -6.22 -1.44
C GLN A 222 32.04 -5.52 -2.75
N GLU A 223 32.73 -6.21 -3.68
CA GLU A 223 33.06 -5.66 -5.00
C GLU A 223 31.80 -5.43 -5.86
N LYS A 224 30.84 -6.38 -5.86
CA LYS A 224 29.55 -6.20 -6.54
C LYS A 224 28.81 -4.98 -6.00
N PHE A 225 28.69 -4.87 -4.67
CA PHE A 225 28.06 -3.73 -4.01
C PHE A 225 28.77 -2.42 -4.35
N SER A 226 30.09 -2.37 -4.31
CA SER A 226 30.88 -1.18 -4.64
C SER A 226 30.61 -0.68 -6.06
N ARG A 227 30.49 -1.58 -7.04
CA ARG A 227 30.13 -1.23 -8.43
C ARG A 227 28.72 -0.63 -8.51
N GLY A 228 27.74 -1.24 -7.87
CA GLY A 228 26.36 -0.71 -7.80
C GLY A 228 26.30 0.67 -7.14
N ASN A 229 26.97 0.81 -5.98
CA ASN A 229 27.05 2.05 -5.21
C ASN A 229 27.73 3.19 -5.98
N LYS A 230 28.78 2.88 -6.76
CA LYS A 230 29.39 3.87 -7.65
C LYS A 230 28.42 4.33 -8.74
N GLY A 231 27.67 3.42 -9.35
CA GLY A 231 26.65 3.75 -10.34
C GLY A 231 25.55 4.66 -9.75
N PHE A 232 25.14 4.42 -8.51
CA PHE A 232 24.21 5.29 -7.78
C PHE A 232 24.81 6.66 -7.50
N LEU A 233 26.07 6.73 -7.04
CA LEU A 233 26.77 8.00 -6.82
C LEU A 233 26.82 8.86 -8.08
N ASP A 234 27.12 8.26 -9.24
CA ASP A 234 27.18 9.00 -10.50
C ASP A 234 25.79 9.49 -10.95
N ALA A 235 24.74 8.68 -10.78
CA ALA A 235 23.36 9.09 -11.01
C ALA A 235 22.96 10.27 -10.07
N LYS A 236 23.36 10.21 -8.80
CA LYS A 236 23.09 11.25 -7.80
C LYS A 236 23.82 12.56 -8.11
N LYS A 237 25.09 12.49 -8.53
CA LYS A 237 25.85 13.67 -9.00
C LYS A 237 25.14 14.36 -10.17
N ASN A 238 24.66 13.59 -11.15
CA ASN A 238 23.93 14.13 -12.29
C ASN A 238 22.60 14.78 -11.86
N SER A 239 21.90 14.21 -10.88
CA SER A 239 20.69 14.81 -10.32
C SER A 239 20.96 16.16 -9.66
N TYR A 240 22.04 16.25 -8.87
CA TYR A 240 22.44 17.50 -8.22
C TYR A 240 22.95 18.57 -9.20
N LEU A 241 23.57 18.17 -10.32
CA LEU A 241 23.95 19.11 -11.39
C LEU A 241 22.71 19.84 -11.94
N PHE A 242 21.64 19.10 -12.27
CA PHE A 242 20.42 19.73 -12.76
C PHE A 242 19.66 20.50 -11.68
N MET A 243 19.66 20.03 -10.43
CA MET A 243 19.07 20.74 -9.31
C MET A 243 19.80 22.07 -9.04
N GLY A 244 21.13 22.03 -9.04
CA GLY A 244 21.95 23.24 -8.89
C GLY A 244 21.72 24.25 -10.03
N GLY A 245 21.66 23.76 -11.29
CA GLY A 245 21.32 24.59 -12.43
C GLY A 245 19.92 25.21 -12.32
N TYR A 246 18.92 24.44 -11.91
CA TYR A 246 17.57 24.93 -11.67
C TYR A 246 17.53 26.06 -10.65
N GLN A 247 18.11 25.84 -9.45
CA GLN A 247 18.11 26.85 -8.38
C GLN A 247 18.93 28.10 -8.74
N ALA A 248 20.13 27.90 -9.28
CA ALA A 248 21.00 29.01 -9.68
C ALA A 248 20.32 29.87 -10.76
N GLY A 249 19.67 29.26 -11.75
CA GLY A 249 18.96 29.99 -12.78
C GLY A 249 17.75 30.77 -12.26
N LEU A 250 16.91 30.16 -11.39
CA LEU A 250 15.80 30.90 -10.78
C LEU A 250 16.28 32.11 -9.96
N THR A 251 17.36 31.93 -9.18
CA THR A 251 17.98 33.03 -8.44
C THR A 251 18.50 34.10 -9.40
N ALA A 252 19.18 33.70 -10.48
CA ALA A 252 19.68 34.62 -11.49
C ALA A 252 18.55 35.43 -12.16
N PHE A 253 17.43 34.79 -12.53
CA PHE A 253 16.25 35.47 -13.10
C PHE A 253 15.64 36.46 -12.11
N THR A 254 15.44 36.07 -10.83
CA THR A 254 14.90 36.96 -9.80
C THR A 254 15.83 38.19 -9.60
N THR A 255 17.15 37.97 -9.53
CA THR A 255 18.12 39.03 -9.43
C THR A 255 18.13 39.92 -10.69
N LEU A 256 18.06 39.32 -11.89
CA LEU A 256 18.02 40.04 -13.15
C LEU A 256 16.77 40.92 -13.27
N ILE A 257 15.60 40.43 -12.84
CA ILE A 257 14.37 41.25 -12.77
C ILE A 257 14.60 42.45 -11.86
N THR A 258 15.22 42.24 -10.69
CA THR A 258 15.58 43.32 -9.76
C THR A 258 16.50 44.34 -10.44
N VAL A 259 17.57 43.89 -11.09
CA VAL A 259 18.52 44.76 -11.81
C VAL A 259 17.84 45.56 -12.92
N VAL A 260 16.97 44.90 -13.73
CA VAL A 260 16.23 45.57 -14.80
C VAL A 260 15.31 46.65 -14.23
N VAL A 261 14.57 46.35 -13.15
CA VAL A 261 13.68 47.32 -12.49
C VAL A 261 14.47 48.51 -11.93
N VAL A 262 15.64 48.27 -11.29
CA VAL A 262 16.51 49.34 -10.76
C VAL A 262 17.04 50.21 -11.87
N ILE A 263 17.59 49.62 -12.94
CA ILE A 263 18.17 50.37 -14.07
C ILE A 263 17.08 51.14 -14.82
N ALA A 264 15.97 50.50 -15.19
CA ALA A 264 14.87 51.16 -15.86
C ALA A 264 14.25 52.28 -15.00
N GLY A 265 14.06 52.02 -13.71
CA GLY A 265 13.60 53.04 -12.77
C GLY A 265 14.54 54.22 -12.69
N ALA A 266 15.85 53.99 -12.50
CA ALA A 266 16.88 55.05 -12.45
C ALA A 266 16.90 55.89 -13.74
N LEU A 267 16.74 55.28 -14.91
CA LEU A 267 16.67 55.98 -16.21
C LEU A 267 15.43 56.83 -16.37
N TRP A 268 14.27 56.43 -15.81
CA TRP A 268 13.01 57.12 -15.97
C TRP A 268 12.64 58.10 -14.86
N ILE A 269 13.37 58.10 -13.73
CA ILE A 269 13.21 59.05 -12.62
C ILE A 269 13.53 60.49 -13.09
N PRO A 270 14.67 60.80 -13.79
CA PRO A 270 14.99 62.17 -14.20
C PRO A 270 13.98 62.77 -15.13
N GLY A 271 13.30 61.94 -15.96
CA GLY A 271 12.20 62.34 -16.87
C GLY A 271 10.83 62.45 -16.20
N GLY A 272 10.74 62.30 -14.88
CA GLY A 272 9.50 62.41 -14.11
C GLY A 272 8.46 61.30 -14.37
N SER A 273 8.82 60.26 -15.16
CA SER A 273 7.89 59.16 -15.49
C SER A 273 7.74 58.12 -14.37
N VAL A 274 8.69 58.09 -13.41
CA VAL A 274 8.74 57.15 -12.27
C VAL A 274 9.27 57.93 -11.08
N SER A 275 8.73 57.72 -9.90
CA SER A 275 9.25 58.27 -8.66
C SER A 275 10.19 57.29 -7.94
N ILE A 276 11.01 57.78 -7.02
CA ILE A 276 11.84 56.95 -6.12
C ILE A 276 10.93 56.01 -5.29
N THR A 277 9.79 56.53 -4.83
CA THR A 277 8.77 55.74 -4.12
C THR A 277 8.22 54.59 -4.97
N ASP A 278 7.95 54.83 -6.27
CA ASP A 278 7.54 53.78 -7.18
C ASP A 278 8.60 52.69 -7.29
N LEU A 279 9.86 53.08 -7.46
CA LEU A 279 10.98 52.13 -7.52
C LEU A 279 11.08 51.27 -6.25
N ILE A 280 11.02 51.88 -5.06
CA ILE A 280 11.03 51.14 -3.78
C ILE A 280 9.84 50.17 -3.73
N THR A 281 8.64 50.61 -4.15
CA THR A 281 7.46 49.79 -4.15
C THR A 281 7.61 48.57 -5.07
N PHE A 282 8.18 48.77 -6.27
CA PHE A 282 8.46 47.71 -7.21
C PHE A 282 9.45 46.67 -6.67
N LEU A 283 10.50 47.12 -5.98
CA LEU A 283 11.46 46.23 -5.35
C LEU A 283 10.84 45.34 -4.28
N LEU A 284 9.84 45.86 -3.53
CA LEU A 284 9.09 45.06 -2.57
C LEU A 284 8.17 44.02 -3.27
N TYR A 285 7.56 44.40 -4.39
CA TYR A 285 6.66 43.48 -5.13
C TYR A 285 7.39 42.39 -5.90
N ILE A 286 8.69 42.55 -6.24
CA ILE A 286 9.43 41.51 -6.99
C ILE A 286 9.33 40.16 -6.29
N ASN A 287 9.60 40.09 -4.99
CA ASN A 287 9.52 38.84 -4.24
C ASN A 287 8.08 38.34 -4.13
N VAL A 288 7.07 39.23 -4.01
CA VAL A 288 5.67 38.89 -3.86
C VAL A 288 5.13 38.13 -5.07
N PHE A 289 5.64 38.40 -6.30
CA PHE A 289 5.20 37.69 -7.49
C PHE A 289 6.17 36.61 -8.00
N THR A 290 7.47 36.71 -7.72
CA THR A 290 8.43 35.71 -8.23
C THR A 290 8.40 34.43 -7.42
N GLU A 291 8.20 34.50 -6.11
CA GLU A 291 8.07 33.31 -5.24
C GLU A 291 6.89 32.41 -5.62
N PRO A 292 5.66 32.93 -5.81
CA PRO A 292 4.54 32.13 -6.31
C PRO A 292 4.76 31.48 -7.68
N VAL A 293 5.50 32.11 -8.59
CA VAL A 293 5.85 31.50 -9.89
C VAL A 293 6.69 30.24 -9.65
N LYS A 294 7.68 30.32 -8.77
CA LYS A 294 8.49 29.16 -8.37
C LYS A 294 7.63 28.06 -7.73
N THR A 295 6.75 28.42 -6.80
CA THR A 295 5.83 27.48 -6.12
C THR A 295 4.98 26.72 -7.13
N LEU A 296 4.40 27.38 -8.15
CA LEU A 296 3.59 26.73 -9.18
C LEU A 296 4.42 25.77 -10.05
N ILE A 297 5.68 26.09 -10.33
CA ILE A 297 6.57 25.20 -11.08
C ILE A 297 6.88 23.94 -10.26
N ASP A 298 7.24 24.11 -8.99
CA ASP A 298 7.56 23.01 -8.08
C ASP A 298 6.30 22.12 -7.83
N PHE A 299 5.13 22.75 -7.72
CA PHE A 299 3.84 22.06 -7.58
C PHE A 299 3.52 21.12 -8.75
N THR A 300 4.04 21.36 -9.95
CA THR A 300 3.81 20.48 -11.11
C THR A 300 4.28 19.04 -10.84
N GLU A 301 5.34 18.85 -10.06
CA GLU A 301 5.83 17.52 -9.68
C GLU A 301 4.91 16.85 -8.67
N GLN A 302 4.54 17.58 -7.62
CA GLN A 302 3.62 17.11 -6.59
C GLN A 302 2.28 16.69 -7.21
N PHE A 303 1.76 17.48 -8.15
CA PHE A 303 0.56 17.16 -8.91
C PHE A 303 0.70 15.84 -9.69
N GLN A 304 1.82 15.63 -10.40
CA GLN A 304 2.04 14.40 -11.16
C GLN A 304 2.15 13.18 -10.27
N ASN A 305 2.88 13.27 -9.14
CA ASN A 305 3.03 12.15 -8.21
C ASN A 305 1.69 11.79 -7.56
N GLY A 306 0.98 12.78 -7.01
CA GLY A 306 -0.31 12.57 -6.36
C GLY A 306 -1.38 12.07 -7.33
N TYR A 307 -1.45 12.64 -8.55
CA TYR A 307 -2.41 12.18 -9.55
C TYR A 307 -2.11 10.74 -10.03
N SER A 308 -0.84 10.40 -10.28
CA SER A 308 -0.46 9.03 -10.64
C SER A 308 -0.70 8.05 -9.49
N GLY A 309 -0.46 8.46 -8.23
CA GLY A 309 -0.85 7.69 -7.04
C GLY A 309 -2.35 7.43 -7.02
N PHE A 310 -3.16 8.47 -7.31
CA PHE A 310 -4.61 8.33 -7.35
C PHE A 310 -5.10 7.42 -8.49
N GLU A 311 -4.47 7.46 -9.66
CA GLU A 311 -4.79 6.52 -10.75
C GLU A 311 -4.57 5.07 -10.31
N ARG A 312 -3.43 4.77 -9.66
CA ARG A 312 -3.14 3.44 -9.13
C ARG A 312 -4.09 3.02 -8.01
N PHE A 313 -4.48 3.95 -7.13
CA PHE A 313 -5.48 3.73 -6.10
C PHE A 313 -6.83 3.34 -6.71
N MET A 314 -7.28 4.06 -7.74
CA MET A 314 -8.51 3.77 -8.46
C MET A 314 -8.46 2.45 -9.24
N GLU A 315 -7.30 2.11 -9.80
CA GLU A 315 -7.06 0.81 -10.44
C GLU A 315 -7.37 -0.34 -9.49
N ILE A 316 -6.85 -0.29 -8.27
CA ILE A 316 -7.14 -1.31 -7.25
C ILE A 316 -8.63 -1.34 -6.88
N LEU A 317 -9.24 -0.18 -6.62
CA LEU A 317 -10.66 -0.12 -6.25
C LEU A 317 -11.62 -0.54 -7.37
N SER A 318 -11.16 -0.55 -8.61
CA SER A 318 -11.95 -0.98 -9.76
C SER A 318 -11.90 -2.50 -9.99
N ILE A 319 -11.04 -3.23 -9.29
CA ILE A 319 -10.96 -4.69 -9.40
C ILE A 319 -12.16 -5.28 -8.65
N GLU A 320 -13.03 -5.94 -9.39
CA GLU A 320 -14.12 -6.69 -8.78
C GLU A 320 -13.61 -8.04 -8.27
N PRO A 321 -14.03 -8.47 -7.08
CA PRO A 321 -13.67 -9.80 -6.59
C PRO A 321 -14.24 -10.90 -7.49
N ASP A 322 -13.39 -11.80 -8.00
CA ASP A 322 -13.83 -12.95 -8.83
C ASP A 322 -14.74 -13.90 -8.06
N VAL A 323 -14.59 -13.95 -6.73
CA VAL A 323 -15.38 -14.77 -5.82
C VAL A 323 -16.07 -13.86 -4.81
N SER A 324 -17.40 -13.84 -4.86
CA SER A 324 -18.24 -13.03 -3.96
C SER A 324 -19.50 -13.79 -3.58
N ASP A 325 -20.19 -13.31 -2.54
CA ASP A 325 -21.49 -13.85 -2.15
C ASP A 325 -22.54 -13.51 -3.21
N GLU A 326 -23.39 -14.46 -3.56
CA GLU A 326 -24.57 -14.18 -4.36
C GLU A 326 -25.59 -13.36 -3.55
N GLU A 327 -26.46 -12.58 -4.22
CA GLU A 327 -27.47 -11.75 -3.53
C GLU A 327 -28.37 -12.54 -2.58
N ASN A 328 -28.64 -13.82 -2.90
CA ASN A 328 -29.48 -14.71 -2.12
C ASN A 328 -28.70 -15.79 -1.36
N ALA A 329 -27.39 -15.56 -1.13
CA ALA A 329 -26.55 -16.52 -0.42
C ALA A 329 -27.04 -16.74 1.01
N ILE A 330 -27.12 -18.02 1.40
CA ILE A 330 -27.62 -18.48 2.69
C ILE A 330 -26.49 -18.88 3.64
N ASP A 331 -26.76 -18.89 4.93
CA ASP A 331 -25.85 -19.48 5.91
C ASP A 331 -25.98 -21.02 5.90
N MET A 332 -24.87 -21.73 6.16
CA MET A 332 -24.87 -23.17 6.33
C MET A 332 -25.38 -23.52 7.73
N GLU A 333 -26.33 -24.42 7.80
CA GLU A 333 -26.89 -24.91 9.07
C GLU A 333 -26.84 -26.45 9.11
N ASN A 334 -26.58 -27.01 10.29
CA ASN A 334 -26.57 -28.47 10.54
C ASN A 334 -25.69 -29.27 9.56
N VAL A 335 -24.45 -28.76 9.33
CA VAL A 335 -23.54 -29.33 8.33
C VAL A 335 -23.08 -30.73 8.72
N ARG A 336 -23.37 -31.73 7.89
CA ARG A 336 -22.88 -33.12 8.02
C ARG A 336 -21.51 -33.28 7.39
N GLY A 337 -21.25 -32.54 6.30
CA GLY A 337 -19.98 -32.50 5.59
C GLY A 337 -19.84 -33.51 4.46
N GLU A 338 -20.93 -33.94 3.81
CA GLU A 338 -20.83 -34.65 2.53
C GLU A 338 -20.33 -33.66 1.46
N VAL A 339 -19.30 -34.04 0.70
CA VAL A 339 -18.74 -33.21 -0.37
C VAL A 339 -18.85 -33.93 -1.70
N GLU A 340 -19.42 -33.26 -2.73
CA GLU A 340 -19.61 -33.86 -4.04
C GLU A 340 -19.11 -32.91 -5.14
N PHE A 341 -18.27 -33.42 -6.03
CA PHE A 341 -17.79 -32.74 -7.25
C PHE A 341 -18.57 -33.31 -8.42
N GLN A 342 -19.23 -32.47 -9.21
CA GLN A 342 -20.00 -32.83 -10.38
C GLN A 342 -19.43 -32.21 -11.62
N ASP A 343 -18.72 -33.00 -12.43
CA ASP A 343 -18.07 -32.62 -13.69
C ASP A 343 -17.16 -31.36 -13.57
N VAL A 344 -16.38 -31.30 -12.50
CA VAL A 344 -15.57 -30.12 -12.16
C VAL A 344 -14.33 -30.07 -13.01
N SER A 345 -14.17 -28.96 -13.73
CA SER A 345 -12.92 -28.58 -14.41
C SER A 345 -12.44 -27.23 -13.91
N PHE A 346 -11.12 -27.05 -13.82
CA PHE A 346 -10.52 -25.82 -13.32
C PHE A 346 -9.22 -25.46 -14.02
N ARG A 347 -8.99 -24.15 -14.20
CA ARG A 347 -7.72 -23.52 -14.63
C ARG A 347 -7.52 -22.21 -13.88
N TYR A 348 -6.28 -21.86 -13.55
CA TYR A 348 -5.97 -20.61 -12.83
C TYR A 348 -6.13 -19.35 -13.70
N GLU A 349 -5.79 -19.44 -14.98
CA GLU A 349 -5.94 -18.33 -15.94
C GLU A 349 -6.52 -18.85 -17.26
N GLU A 350 -7.20 -17.98 -18.03
CA GLU A 350 -7.86 -18.41 -19.29
C GLU A 350 -6.91 -19.02 -20.32
N HIS A 351 -5.64 -18.64 -20.32
CA HIS A 351 -4.64 -19.10 -21.31
C HIS A 351 -3.82 -20.29 -20.85
N LEU A 352 -3.91 -20.69 -19.58
CA LEU A 352 -3.19 -21.84 -19.06
C LEU A 352 -3.96 -23.15 -19.30
N SER A 353 -3.23 -24.26 -19.35
CA SER A 353 -3.83 -25.60 -19.43
C SER A 353 -4.73 -25.86 -18.23
N ARG A 354 -5.78 -26.65 -18.43
CA ARG A 354 -6.66 -27.11 -17.34
C ARG A 354 -5.83 -27.94 -16.35
N VAL A 355 -5.92 -27.57 -15.08
CA VAL A 355 -5.26 -28.30 -13.97
C VAL A 355 -6.15 -29.46 -13.50
N LEU A 356 -7.47 -29.27 -13.50
CA LEU A 356 -8.44 -30.31 -13.20
C LEU A 356 -9.38 -30.49 -14.40
N ARG A 357 -9.71 -31.75 -14.72
CA ARG A 357 -10.56 -32.10 -15.86
C ARG A 357 -11.61 -33.09 -15.43
N HIS A 358 -12.87 -32.72 -15.64
CA HIS A 358 -14.05 -33.60 -15.47
C HIS A 358 -14.06 -34.40 -14.16
N ILE A 359 -13.71 -33.79 -13.05
CA ILE A 359 -13.66 -34.44 -11.75
C ILE A 359 -15.09 -34.75 -11.30
N ASN A 360 -15.36 -36.04 -11.11
CA ASN A 360 -16.58 -36.56 -10.52
C ASN A 360 -16.20 -37.35 -9.28
N LEU A 361 -16.60 -36.84 -8.10
CA LEU A 361 -16.22 -37.42 -6.82
C LEU A 361 -17.33 -37.17 -5.81
N LYS A 362 -17.74 -38.21 -5.08
CA LYS A 362 -18.61 -38.08 -3.93
C LYS A 362 -17.94 -38.62 -2.68
N VAL A 363 -17.78 -37.75 -1.67
CA VAL A 363 -17.17 -38.07 -0.39
C VAL A 363 -18.26 -38.01 0.69
N PRO A 364 -18.65 -39.14 1.28
CA PRO A 364 -19.63 -39.19 2.35
C PRO A 364 -19.16 -38.42 3.60
N ALA A 365 -20.12 -37.94 4.39
CA ALA A 365 -19.83 -37.29 5.67
C ALA A 365 -19.03 -38.22 6.60
N GLY A 366 -18.00 -37.64 7.25
CA GLY A 366 -17.12 -38.37 8.18
C GLY A 366 -16.08 -39.28 7.52
N SER A 367 -15.94 -39.25 6.19
CA SER A 367 -14.93 -40.03 5.46
C SER A 367 -13.56 -39.43 5.58
N TYR A 368 -12.52 -40.26 5.66
CA TYR A 368 -11.11 -39.87 5.58
C TYR A 368 -10.53 -40.28 4.21
N VAL A 369 -10.22 -39.30 3.38
CA VAL A 369 -9.82 -39.47 1.97
C VAL A 369 -8.42 -38.95 1.74
N ALA A 370 -7.52 -39.82 1.25
CA ALA A 370 -6.17 -39.43 0.85
C ALA A 370 -6.11 -39.12 -0.65
N LEU A 371 -5.48 -37.99 -1.01
CA LEU A 371 -5.19 -37.59 -2.38
C LEU A 371 -3.71 -37.90 -2.69
N VAL A 372 -3.49 -38.74 -3.67
CA VAL A 372 -2.16 -39.20 -4.11
C VAL A 372 -1.98 -38.88 -5.60
N GLY A 373 -0.78 -38.67 -6.04
CA GLY A 373 -0.44 -38.39 -7.45
C GLY A 373 0.86 -37.62 -7.59
N THR A 374 1.34 -37.49 -8.79
CA THR A 374 2.58 -36.76 -9.10
C THR A 374 2.51 -35.29 -8.71
N SER A 375 3.67 -34.66 -8.55
CA SER A 375 3.69 -33.19 -8.33
C SER A 375 3.06 -32.49 -9.52
N GLY A 376 2.21 -31.49 -9.26
CA GLY A 376 1.48 -30.78 -10.32
C GLY A 376 0.16 -31.44 -10.77
N ALA A 377 -0.20 -32.63 -10.27
CA ALA A 377 -1.45 -33.32 -10.64
C ALA A 377 -2.76 -32.59 -10.19
N GLY A 378 -2.66 -31.49 -9.46
CA GLY A 378 -3.83 -30.68 -9.04
C GLY A 378 -4.40 -31.02 -7.67
N LYS A 379 -3.69 -31.78 -6.82
CA LYS A 379 -4.17 -32.16 -5.46
C LYS A 379 -4.52 -30.94 -4.59
N THR A 380 -3.59 -30.01 -4.45
CA THR A 380 -3.79 -28.76 -3.70
C THR A 380 -4.87 -27.89 -4.33
N THR A 381 -4.94 -27.86 -5.66
CA THR A 381 -6.00 -27.15 -6.39
C THR A 381 -7.38 -27.71 -6.07
N LEU A 382 -7.56 -29.05 -6.11
CA LEU A 382 -8.83 -29.69 -5.78
C LEU A 382 -9.29 -29.33 -4.36
N CYS A 383 -8.38 -29.38 -3.39
CA CYS A 383 -8.64 -28.99 -2.02
C CYS A 383 -8.97 -27.49 -1.87
N SER A 384 -8.34 -26.61 -2.67
CA SER A 384 -8.56 -25.16 -2.62
C SER A 384 -9.93 -24.73 -3.17
N LEU A 385 -10.57 -25.57 -3.99
CA LEU A 385 -11.91 -25.31 -4.51
C LEU A 385 -13.01 -25.55 -3.47
N ILE A 386 -12.80 -26.45 -2.48
CA ILE A 386 -13.81 -26.75 -1.45
C ILE A 386 -14.17 -25.52 -0.61
N PRO A 387 -13.20 -24.71 -0.07
CA PRO A 387 -13.50 -23.48 0.65
C PRO A 387 -13.81 -22.29 -0.28
N ARG A 388 -13.99 -22.57 -1.58
CA ARG A 388 -14.26 -21.57 -2.61
C ARG A 388 -13.22 -20.43 -2.57
N PHE A 389 -11.93 -20.80 -2.59
CA PHE A 389 -10.84 -19.82 -2.78
C PHE A 389 -10.79 -19.38 -4.25
N TYR A 390 -11.24 -20.25 -5.15
CA TYR A 390 -11.47 -20.01 -6.56
C TYR A 390 -12.81 -20.60 -6.95
N ASP A 391 -13.48 -20.03 -7.93
CA ASP A 391 -14.67 -20.64 -8.54
C ASP A 391 -14.26 -21.63 -9.64
N VAL A 392 -15.00 -22.71 -9.79
CA VAL A 392 -14.77 -23.72 -10.81
C VAL A 392 -14.98 -23.13 -12.22
N SER A 393 -14.17 -23.57 -13.20
CA SER A 393 -14.37 -23.13 -14.60
C SER A 393 -15.58 -23.80 -15.24
N GLU A 394 -15.83 -25.06 -14.92
CA GLU A 394 -16.98 -25.85 -15.38
C GLU A 394 -17.43 -26.80 -14.25
N GLY A 395 -18.69 -27.15 -14.25
CA GLY A 395 -19.29 -28.03 -13.23
C GLY A 395 -19.68 -27.30 -11.95
N ARG A 396 -19.78 -28.06 -10.85
CA ARG A 396 -20.14 -27.53 -9.54
C ARG A 396 -19.65 -28.42 -8.39
N ILE A 397 -19.50 -27.80 -7.22
CA ILE A 397 -19.17 -28.49 -5.98
C ILE A 397 -20.34 -28.32 -5.03
N LEU A 398 -20.79 -29.43 -4.45
CA LEU A 398 -21.90 -29.47 -3.51
C LEU A 398 -21.38 -29.85 -2.12
N ILE A 399 -21.92 -29.21 -1.09
CA ILE A 399 -21.76 -29.64 0.31
C ILE A 399 -23.17 -29.91 0.86
N ASP A 400 -23.36 -31.13 1.36
CA ASP A 400 -24.65 -31.62 1.83
C ASP A 400 -25.79 -31.43 0.78
N GLY A 401 -25.47 -31.60 -0.52
CA GLY A 401 -26.40 -31.49 -1.64
C GLY A 401 -26.67 -30.07 -2.14
N CYS A 402 -26.11 -29.02 -1.52
CA CYS A 402 -26.27 -27.64 -1.96
C CYS A 402 -24.96 -27.12 -2.59
N ASP A 403 -25.08 -26.39 -3.70
CA ASP A 403 -23.93 -25.79 -4.39
C ASP A 403 -23.23 -24.75 -3.48
N ILE A 404 -21.89 -24.83 -3.39
CA ILE A 404 -21.10 -23.95 -2.52
C ILE A 404 -21.24 -22.47 -2.91
N ARG A 405 -21.67 -22.15 -4.13
CA ARG A 405 -21.91 -20.77 -4.59
C ARG A 405 -23.12 -20.13 -3.93
N HIS A 406 -24.09 -20.92 -3.51
CA HIS A 406 -25.29 -20.45 -2.83
C HIS A 406 -25.09 -20.19 -1.34
N TYR A 407 -23.93 -20.56 -0.78
CA TYR A 407 -23.59 -20.26 0.61
C TYR A 407 -22.82 -18.94 0.72
N LYS A 408 -23.03 -18.20 1.81
CA LYS A 408 -22.15 -17.08 2.17
C LYS A 408 -20.73 -17.59 2.41
N LEU A 409 -19.75 -16.95 1.82
CA LEU A 409 -18.33 -17.33 1.93
C LEU A 409 -17.85 -17.46 3.38
N LYS A 410 -18.31 -16.55 4.25
CA LYS A 410 -17.99 -16.62 5.67
C LYS A 410 -18.53 -17.90 6.29
N SER A 411 -19.79 -18.20 6.08
CA SER A 411 -20.44 -19.40 6.64
C SER A 411 -19.81 -20.67 6.08
N LEU A 412 -19.56 -20.75 4.78
CA LEU A 412 -18.86 -21.87 4.14
C LEU A 412 -17.48 -22.10 4.78
N ARG A 413 -16.68 -21.05 4.89
CA ARG A 413 -15.32 -21.14 5.43
C ARG A 413 -15.29 -21.39 6.93
N ASP A 414 -16.30 -20.97 7.67
CA ASP A 414 -16.44 -21.29 9.11
C ASP A 414 -16.58 -22.78 9.36
N HIS A 415 -17.17 -23.54 8.42
CA HIS A 415 -17.36 -25.00 8.50
C HIS A 415 -16.21 -25.82 7.89
N ILE A 416 -15.15 -25.17 7.39
CA ILE A 416 -13.98 -25.84 6.80
C ILE A 416 -12.72 -25.44 7.58
N GLY A 417 -11.95 -26.42 8.02
CA GLY A 417 -10.64 -26.22 8.68
C GLY A 417 -9.51 -26.67 7.77
N ILE A 418 -8.48 -25.85 7.67
CA ILE A 418 -7.32 -26.13 6.82
C ILE A 418 -6.06 -26.13 7.67
N VAL A 419 -5.28 -27.22 7.59
CA VAL A 419 -3.93 -27.30 8.11
C VAL A 419 -2.98 -27.29 6.94
N GLN A 420 -2.25 -26.18 6.76
CA GLN A 420 -1.34 -25.95 5.64
C GLN A 420 0.05 -26.53 5.89
N GLN A 421 0.77 -26.82 4.81
CA GLN A 421 2.18 -27.23 4.84
C GLN A 421 3.04 -26.11 5.44
N ASP A 422 2.96 -24.92 4.90
CA ASP A 422 3.67 -23.74 5.39
C ASP A 422 2.79 -22.99 6.40
N VAL A 423 3.04 -23.21 7.68
CA VAL A 423 2.28 -22.58 8.76
C VAL A 423 2.59 -21.11 8.87
N TYR A 424 1.59 -20.26 8.65
CA TYR A 424 1.70 -18.84 8.90
C TYR A 424 1.21 -18.49 10.32
N LEU A 425 2.11 -17.92 11.13
CA LEU A 425 1.80 -17.36 12.44
C LEU A 425 1.94 -15.86 12.40
N PHE A 426 0.95 -15.16 12.94
CA PHE A 426 0.99 -13.71 13.08
C PHE A 426 1.94 -13.29 14.20
N ALA A 427 2.55 -12.11 14.08
CA ALA A 427 3.26 -11.51 15.20
C ALA A 427 2.30 -11.29 16.39
N GLY A 428 2.74 -11.62 17.59
CA GLY A 428 1.93 -11.57 18.80
C GLY A 428 2.16 -12.81 19.67
N THR A 429 1.25 -13.04 20.61
CA THR A 429 1.36 -14.14 21.58
C THR A 429 0.89 -15.48 21.02
N ILE A 430 1.27 -16.57 21.67
CA ILE A 430 0.75 -17.90 21.36
C ILE A 430 -0.77 -17.95 21.55
N PHE A 431 -1.27 -17.31 22.61
CA PHE A 431 -2.70 -17.22 22.88
C PHE A 431 -3.45 -16.60 21.69
N GLU A 432 -3.03 -15.41 21.24
CA GLU A 432 -3.64 -14.72 20.10
C GLU A 432 -3.60 -15.56 18.82
N ASN A 433 -2.50 -16.25 18.60
CA ASN A 433 -2.34 -17.12 17.44
C ASN A 433 -3.28 -18.32 17.45
N ILE A 434 -3.56 -18.94 18.60
CA ILE A 434 -4.55 -20.03 18.70
C ILE A 434 -5.97 -19.46 18.64
N ALA A 435 -6.24 -18.37 19.36
CA ALA A 435 -7.55 -17.69 19.39
C ALA A 435 -7.99 -17.17 18.03
N TYR A 436 -7.06 -17.01 17.05
CA TYR A 436 -7.39 -16.66 15.67
C TYR A 436 -8.40 -17.62 15.03
N GLY A 437 -8.46 -18.87 15.45
CA GLY A 437 -9.47 -19.85 15.02
C GLY A 437 -10.90 -19.54 15.48
N LYS A 438 -11.05 -18.84 16.63
CA LYS A 438 -12.30 -18.36 17.22
C LYS A 438 -11.99 -17.14 18.09
N PRO A 439 -12.12 -15.91 17.55
CA PRO A 439 -11.69 -14.69 18.24
C PRO A 439 -12.31 -14.45 19.62
N ASP A 440 -13.53 -14.92 19.83
CA ASP A 440 -14.27 -14.76 21.11
C ASP A 440 -14.03 -15.93 22.08
N ALA A 441 -13.01 -16.77 21.83
CA ALA A 441 -12.73 -17.94 22.66
C ALA A 441 -12.20 -17.51 24.04
N THR A 442 -12.67 -18.21 25.06
CA THR A 442 -12.16 -18.08 26.42
C THR A 442 -10.75 -18.67 26.53
N ARG A 443 -9.98 -18.24 27.53
CA ARG A 443 -8.64 -18.80 27.79
C ARG A 443 -8.69 -20.32 28.02
N GLN A 444 -9.75 -20.82 28.63
CA GLN A 444 -9.93 -22.23 28.87
C GLN A 444 -10.13 -23.02 27.58
N GLU A 445 -10.94 -22.50 26.64
CA GLU A 445 -11.14 -23.13 25.32
C GLU A 445 -9.83 -23.20 24.53
N VAL A 446 -9.01 -22.12 24.58
CA VAL A 446 -7.69 -22.08 23.94
C VAL A 446 -6.74 -23.13 24.56
N ILE A 447 -6.74 -23.30 25.89
CA ILE A 447 -5.93 -24.31 26.58
C ILE A 447 -6.38 -25.72 26.19
N GLU A 448 -7.68 -26.00 26.14
CA GLU A 448 -8.19 -27.31 25.71
C GLU A 448 -7.86 -27.61 24.24
N ALA A 449 -7.97 -26.63 23.36
CA ALA A 449 -7.55 -26.78 21.96
C ALA A 449 -6.03 -27.09 21.85
N ALA A 450 -5.20 -26.42 22.64
CA ALA A 450 -3.77 -26.67 22.69
C ALA A 450 -3.42 -28.06 23.25
N LYS A 451 -4.15 -28.55 24.27
CA LYS A 451 -3.99 -29.93 24.79
C LYS A 451 -4.35 -30.95 23.71
N ASN A 452 -5.46 -30.73 22.99
CA ASN A 452 -5.89 -31.63 21.92
C ASN A 452 -4.89 -31.70 20.76
N ALA A 453 -4.14 -30.61 20.52
CA ALA A 453 -3.09 -30.51 19.52
C ALA A 453 -1.70 -30.90 20.03
N ASN A 454 -1.57 -31.50 21.23
CA ASN A 454 -0.29 -31.81 21.87
C ASN A 454 0.65 -30.58 21.96
N ALA A 455 0.09 -29.39 22.09
CA ALA A 455 0.84 -28.14 22.16
C ALA A 455 1.03 -27.62 23.58
N HIS A 456 0.18 -28.02 24.54
CA HIS A 456 0.13 -27.48 25.90
C HIS A 456 1.45 -27.56 26.64
N GLU A 457 2.09 -28.73 26.64
CA GLU A 457 3.32 -28.97 27.40
C GLU A 457 4.49 -28.09 26.94
N PHE A 458 4.70 -27.99 25.59
CA PHE A 458 5.76 -27.11 25.13
C PHE A 458 5.44 -25.64 25.38
N ILE A 459 4.16 -25.24 25.32
CA ILE A 459 3.75 -23.86 25.62
C ILE A 459 4.11 -23.51 27.07
N LEU A 460 3.82 -24.43 28.04
CA LEU A 460 4.15 -24.23 29.44
C LEU A 460 5.66 -24.25 29.72
N SER A 461 6.46 -24.87 28.85
CA SER A 461 7.93 -24.84 28.98
C SER A 461 8.56 -23.51 28.58
N LEU A 462 7.80 -22.62 27.90
CA LEU A 462 8.26 -21.30 27.56
C LEU A 462 8.12 -20.32 28.74
N PRO A 463 8.99 -19.29 28.83
CA PRO A 463 9.03 -18.39 29.99
C PRO A 463 7.69 -17.76 30.37
N ASP A 464 6.92 -17.32 29.35
CA ASP A 464 5.64 -16.62 29.52
C ASP A 464 4.44 -17.51 29.13
N GLY A 465 4.65 -18.82 28.90
CA GLY A 465 3.60 -19.76 28.54
C GLY A 465 2.78 -19.29 27.32
N TYR A 466 1.46 -19.21 27.46
CA TYR A 466 0.56 -18.76 26.42
C TYR A 466 0.74 -17.28 26.02
N ASP A 467 1.31 -16.47 26.90
CA ASP A 467 1.54 -15.04 26.66
C ASP A 467 2.92 -14.77 26.02
N THR A 468 3.66 -15.84 25.68
CA THR A 468 4.95 -15.75 24.98
C THR A 468 4.78 -15.13 23.60
N ASP A 469 5.49 -14.03 23.33
CA ASP A 469 5.60 -13.42 22.01
C ASP A 469 6.49 -14.26 21.09
N ILE A 470 5.92 -14.72 19.97
CA ILE A 470 6.59 -15.61 19.02
C ILE A 470 7.33 -14.88 17.90
N GLY A 471 7.21 -13.56 17.84
CA GLY A 471 7.81 -12.73 16.77
C GLY A 471 7.15 -12.91 15.41
N GLN A 472 7.71 -12.23 14.41
CA GLN A 472 7.20 -12.33 13.03
C GLN A 472 7.33 -13.77 12.51
N ARG A 473 6.22 -14.30 11.95
CA ARG A 473 6.13 -15.66 11.39
C ARG A 473 6.56 -16.76 12.38
N GLY A 474 6.47 -16.49 13.68
CA GLY A 474 6.85 -17.48 14.70
C GLY A 474 8.32 -17.89 14.62
N VAL A 475 9.23 -16.96 14.32
CA VAL A 475 10.67 -17.23 14.11
C VAL A 475 11.33 -17.92 15.30
N LYS A 476 10.78 -17.78 16.51
CA LYS A 476 11.28 -18.38 17.76
C LYS A 476 10.85 -19.84 17.96
N LEU A 477 9.99 -20.39 17.10
CA LEU A 477 9.41 -21.72 17.22
C LEU A 477 9.98 -22.69 16.17
N SER A 478 10.10 -23.98 16.56
CA SER A 478 10.42 -25.05 15.61
C SER A 478 9.26 -25.32 14.65
N GLY A 479 9.53 -26.01 13.52
CA GLY A 479 8.51 -26.40 12.55
C GLY A 479 7.36 -27.18 13.19
N GLY A 480 7.67 -28.19 14.01
CA GLY A 480 6.67 -28.99 14.71
C GLY A 480 5.86 -28.22 15.75
N GLN A 481 6.47 -27.22 16.43
CA GLN A 481 5.75 -26.34 17.33
C GLN A 481 4.75 -25.45 16.57
N LYS A 482 5.17 -24.86 15.43
CA LYS A 482 4.28 -24.08 14.57
C LYS A 482 3.11 -24.92 14.06
N GLN A 483 3.38 -26.14 13.63
CA GLN A 483 2.36 -27.05 13.13
C GLN A 483 1.31 -27.37 14.20
N ARG A 484 1.76 -27.68 15.43
CA ARG A 484 0.85 -27.92 16.56
C ARG A 484 -0.01 -26.71 16.91
N LEU A 485 0.51 -25.48 16.80
CA LEU A 485 -0.29 -24.27 16.98
C LEU A 485 -1.33 -24.10 15.87
N SER A 486 -0.99 -24.42 14.61
CA SER A 486 -1.93 -24.43 13.49
C SER A 486 -3.06 -25.45 13.70
N ILE A 487 -2.71 -26.65 14.18
CA ILE A 487 -3.69 -27.68 14.52
C ILE A 487 -4.59 -27.22 15.68
N ALA A 488 -4.01 -26.56 16.71
CA ALA A 488 -4.79 -26.01 17.83
C ALA A 488 -5.82 -24.96 17.36
N ARG A 489 -5.48 -24.11 16.36
CA ARG A 489 -6.45 -23.20 15.72
C ARG A 489 -7.66 -23.94 15.15
N VAL A 490 -7.39 -25.06 14.49
CA VAL A 490 -8.46 -25.86 13.84
C VAL A 490 -9.28 -26.63 14.89
N PHE A 491 -8.66 -27.14 15.97
CA PHE A 491 -9.40 -27.71 17.10
C PHE A 491 -10.34 -26.70 17.73
N LEU A 492 -9.87 -25.46 17.94
CA LEU A 492 -10.66 -24.39 18.52
C LEU A 492 -11.85 -23.99 17.62
N LYS A 493 -11.62 -23.95 16.33
CA LYS A 493 -12.67 -23.68 15.32
C LYS A 493 -13.70 -24.81 15.23
N ASN A 494 -13.30 -26.05 15.41
CA ASN A 494 -14.12 -27.27 15.43
C ASN A 494 -15.00 -27.49 14.17
N PRO A 495 -14.46 -27.44 12.96
CA PRO A 495 -15.26 -27.56 11.72
C PRO A 495 -15.57 -29.02 11.37
N PRO A 496 -16.71 -29.31 10.66
CA PRO A 496 -17.07 -30.65 10.21
C PRO A 496 -16.26 -31.14 9.00
N ILE A 497 -15.63 -30.23 8.23
CA ILE A 497 -14.82 -30.57 7.05
C ILE A 497 -13.38 -30.13 7.30
N LEU A 498 -12.41 -30.99 6.99
CA LEU A 498 -10.99 -30.75 7.19
C LEU A 498 -10.22 -30.96 5.88
N ILE A 499 -9.17 -30.12 5.72
CA ILE A 499 -8.20 -30.25 4.64
C ILE A 499 -6.80 -30.22 5.26
N PHE A 500 -6.01 -31.29 5.06
CA PHE A 500 -4.64 -31.37 5.49
C PHE A 500 -3.73 -31.34 4.25
N ASP A 501 -2.94 -30.27 4.12
CA ASP A 501 -2.02 -30.10 3.01
C ASP A 501 -0.59 -30.35 3.51
N GLU A 502 -0.05 -31.54 3.22
CA GLU A 502 1.33 -31.96 3.56
C GLU A 502 1.78 -31.62 4.99
N ALA A 503 0.89 -31.69 5.96
CA ALA A 503 1.09 -31.12 7.30
C ALA A 503 2.28 -31.69 8.09
N THR A 504 2.99 -32.72 7.58
CA THR A 504 4.14 -33.37 8.26
C THR A 504 5.43 -33.43 7.44
N SER A 505 5.45 -32.90 6.20
CA SER A 505 6.53 -33.11 5.23
C SER A 505 7.91 -32.55 5.65
N ALA A 506 7.95 -31.53 6.49
CA ALA A 506 9.16 -30.79 6.89
C ALA A 506 9.60 -31.06 8.35
N LEU A 507 9.08 -32.12 9.00
CA LEU A 507 9.30 -32.38 10.41
C LEU A 507 10.32 -33.51 10.64
N ASP A 508 11.02 -33.44 11.78
CA ASP A 508 11.78 -34.56 12.30
C ASP A 508 10.86 -35.69 12.81
N ASN A 509 11.36 -36.92 12.86
CA ASN A 509 10.55 -38.10 13.15
C ASN A 509 9.77 -38.05 14.48
N GLU A 510 10.34 -37.42 15.53
CA GLU A 510 9.66 -37.29 16.83
C GLU A 510 8.52 -36.28 16.77
N SER A 511 8.77 -35.10 16.21
CA SER A 511 7.75 -34.05 15.98
C SER A 511 6.65 -34.55 15.03
N GLU A 512 7.00 -35.31 14.01
CA GLU A 512 6.07 -35.91 13.06
C GLU A 512 5.05 -36.80 13.74
N LYS A 513 5.51 -37.73 14.59
CA LYS A 513 4.62 -38.66 15.31
C LYS A 513 3.60 -37.90 16.15
N VAL A 514 4.03 -36.90 16.91
CA VAL A 514 3.17 -36.07 17.76
C VAL A 514 2.15 -35.28 16.92
N VAL A 515 2.57 -34.73 15.79
CA VAL A 515 1.69 -34.01 14.86
C VAL A 515 0.69 -34.94 14.22
N GLN A 516 1.12 -36.13 13.78
CA GLN A 516 0.25 -37.14 13.18
C GLN A 516 -0.85 -37.60 14.15
N GLU A 517 -0.49 -37.91 15.41
CA GLU A 517 -1.47 -38.24 16.46
C GLU A 517 -2.51 -37.12 16.66
N SER A 518 -2.07 -35.86 16.60
CA SER A 518 -2.96 -34.70 16.72
C SER A 518 -3.90 -34.56 15.52
N LEU A 519 -3.41 -34.81 14.29
CA LEU A 519 -4.22 -34.81 13.07
C LEU A 519 -5.26 -35.94 13.05
N GLU A 520 -4.86 -37.16 13.44
CA GLU A 520 -5.78 -38.30 13.55
C GLU A 520 -6.88 -38.05 14.60
N LYS A 521 -6.52 -37.45 15.74
CA LYS A 521 -7.49 -37.04 16.76
C LYS A 521 -8.45 -35.97 16.21
N LEU A 522 -7.93 -35.00 15.46
CA LEU A 522 -8.71 -33.94 14.84
C LEU A 522 -9.68 -34.52 13.78
N ALA A 523 -9.27 -35.49 12.99
CA ALA A 523 -10.04 -36.10 11.90
C ALA A 523 -11.23 -36.95 12.35
N LYS A 524 -11.27 -37.40 13.62
CA LYS A 524 -12.36 -38.28 14.11
C LYS A 524 -13.73 -37.66 13.91
N ASN A 525 -14.61 -38.42 13.25
CA ASN A 525 -15.99 -38.04 12.94
C ASN A 525 -16.12 -36.77 12.06
N ARG A 526 -15.11 -36.45 11.25
CA ARG A 526 -15.13 -35.33 10.32
C ARG A 526 -14.75 -35.77 8.92
N THR A 527 -15.31 -35.11 7.93
CA THR A 527 -14.91 -35.34 6.54
C THR A 527 -13.55 -34.74 6.32
N THR A 528 -12.57 -35.54 5.99
CA THR A 528 -11.17 -35.12 5.92
C THR A 528 -10.57 -35.46 4.58
N PHE A 529 -10.02 -34.45 3.91
CA PHE A 529 -9.19 -34.55 2.72
C PHE A 529 -7.74 -34.38 3.12
N VAL A 530 -6.88 -35.32 2.74
CA VAL A 530 -5.46 -35.27 3.06
C VAL A 530 -4.63 -35.35 1.77
N ILE A 531 -3.82 -34.35 1.53
CA ILE A 531 -2.79 -34.41 0.49
C ILE A 531 -1.59 -35.15 1.09
N ALA A 532 -1.44 -36.40 0.67
CA ALA A 532 -0.48 -37.30 1.27
C ALA A 532 0.80 -37.41 0.45
N HIS A 533 1.93 -37.15 1.10
CA HIS A 533 3.28 -37.39 0.57
C HIS A 533 4.06 -38.41 1.40
N ARG A 534 3.42 -38.98 2.46
CA ARG A 534 4.04 -40.00 3.30
C ARG A 534 3.19 -41.29 3.32
N LEU A 535 3.88 -42.42 3.24
CA LEU A 535 3.27 -43.74 3.18
C LEU A 535 2.34 -44.02 4.36
N SER A 536 2.76 -43.68 5.58
CA SER A 536 1.94 -43.87 6.81
C SER A 536 0.59 -43.15 6.77
N THR A 537 0.53 -41.99 6.14
CA THR A 537 -0.71 -41.23 5.98
C THR A 537 -1.64 -41.86 4.94
N ILE A 538 -1.05 -42.46 3.90
CA ILE A 538 -1.76 -43.12 2.80
C ILE A 538 -2.34 -44.45 3.26
N GLU A 539 -1.55 -45.28 3.95
CA GLU A 539 -1.93 -46.62 4.39
C GLU A 539 -3.15 -46.64 5.35
N ASN A 540 -3.22 -45.58 6.21
CA ASN A 540 -4.29 -45.43 7.19
C ASN A 540 -5.58 -44.82 6.60
N ALA A 541 -5.57 -44.40 5.31
CA ALA A 541 -6.75 -43.79 4.68
C ALA A 541 -7.82 -44.84 4.33
N GLY A 542 -9.04 -44.56 4.74
CA GLY A 542 -10.19 -45.42 4.36
C GLY A 542 -10.49 -45.42 2.87
N ARG A 543 -10.06 -44.40 2.16
CA ARG A 543 -10.23 -44.23 0.71
C ARG A 543 -9.09 -43.40 0.14
N ILE A 544 -8.46 -43.90 -0.92
CA ILE A 544 -7.38 -43.25 -1.64
C ILE A 544 -7.85 -42.89 -3.04
N LEU A 545 -7.56 -41.65 -3.45
CA LEU A 545 -7.85 -41.15 -4.81
C LEU A 545 -6.53 -40.85 -5.50
N VAL A 546 -6.29 -41.46 -6.64
CA VAL A 546 -5.10 -41.22 -7.47
C VAL A 546 -5.46 -40.19 -8.53
N LEU A 547 -4.90 -39.00 -8.34
CA LEU A 547 -5.11 -37.85 -9.22
C LEU A 547 -3.98 -37.76 -10.25
N THR A 548 -4.34 -37.59 -11.52
CA THR A 548 -3.43 -37.34 -12.66
C THR A 548 -3.88 -36.12 -13.44
N GLU A 549 -3.17 -35.76 -14.49
CA GLU A 549 -3.57 -34.68 -15.42
C GLU A 549 -4.90 -34.98 -16.15
N GLN A 550 -5.34 -36.25 -16.16
CA GLN A 550 -6.59 -36.68 -16.80
C GLN A 550 -7.78 -36.69 -15.84
N GLY A 551 -7.53 -36.55 -14.54
CA GLY A 551 -8.55 -36.60 -13.50
C GLY A 551 -8.27 -37.66 -12.43
N ILE A 552 -9.32 -38.18 -11.79
CA ILE A 552 -9.21 -39.31 -10.83
C ILE A 552 -9.21 -40.61 -11.64
N GLU A 553 -8.08 -41.29 -11.71
CA GLU A 553 -7.92 -42.52 -12.50
C GLU A 553 -8.06 -43.78 -11.66
N GLU A 554 -7.67 -43.75 -10.39
CA GLU A 554 -7.80 -44.88 -9.50
C GLU A 554 -8.43 -44.45 -8.17
N GLU A 555 -9.26 -45.35 -7.64
CA GLU A 555 -9.93 -45.18 -6.36
C GLU A 555 -10.07 -46.55 -5.66
N GLY A 556 -9.79 -46.57 -4.35
CA GLY A 556 -9.89 -47.77 -3.53
C GLY A 556 -9.19 -47.64 -2.19
N THR A 557 -9.09 -48.76 -1.46
CA THR A 557 -8.25 -48.88 -0.28
C THR A 557 -6.79 -49.14 -0.65
N HIS A 558 -5.87 -49.01 0.28
CA HIS A 558 -4.46 -49.32 0.10
C HIS A 558 -4.23 -50.73 -0.49
N GLU A 559 -4.87 -51.74 0.10
CA GLU A 559 -4.74 -53.13 -0.32
C GLU A 559 -5.31 -53.37 -1.73
N GLU A 560 -6.50 -52.82 -2.04
CA GLU A 560 -7.13 -52.93 -3.35
C GLU A 560 -6.30 -52.30 -4.47
N LEU A 561 -5.71 -51.11 -4.22
CA LEU A 561 -4.92 -50.39 -5.22
C LEU A 561 -3.55 -51.05 -5.44
N LEU A 562 -2.93 -51.59 -4.41
CA LEU A 562 -1.70 -52.38 -4.58
C LEU A 562 -1.98 -53.67 -5.38
N ALA A 563 -3.06 -54.35 -5.10
CA ALA A 563 -3.43 -55.57 -5.81
C ALA A 563 -3.74 -55.34 -7.31
N ARG A 564 -4.20 -54.11 -7.69
CA ARG A 564 -4.42 -53.73 -9.10
C ARG A 564 -3.13 -53.51 -9.86
N ASN A 565 -1.99 -53.29 -9.17
CA ASN A 565 -0.69 -53.04 -9.73
C ASN A 565 -0.66 -51.89 -10.78
N GLY A 566 -1.47 -50.86 -10.53
CA GLY A 566 -1.65 -49.68 -11.39
C GLY A 566 -0.75 -48.51 -11.04
N ILE A 567 -1.27 -47.30 -11.28
CA ILE A 567 -0.54 -46.03 -11.03
C ILE A 567 -0.18 -45.90 -9.54
N TYR A 568 -1.12 -46.24 -8.64
CA TYR A 568 -0.87 -46.22 -7.20
C TYR A 568 0.28 -47.12 -6.79
N ALA A 569 0.31 -48.34 -7.26
CA ALA A 569 1.39 -49.28 -6.96
C ALA A 569 2.75 -48.75 -7.45
N GLY A 570 2.78 -48.16 -8.64
CA GLY A 570 3.97 -47.48 -9.17
C GLY A 570 4.46 -46.33 -8.30
N LEU A 571 3.57 -45.47 -7.82
CA LEU A 571 3.89 -44.38 -6.91
C LEU A 571 4.37 -44.90 -5.53
N TYR A 572 3.73 -45.92 -5.02
CA TYR A 572 4.07 -46.54 -3.72
C TYR A 572 5.47 -47.16 -3.71
N HIS A 573 5.87 -47.84 -4.80
CA HIS A 573 7.20 -48.46 -4.91
C HIS A 573 8.33 -47.45 -5.21
N THR A 574 8.00 -46.24 -5.59
CA THR A 574 8.97 -45.18 -5.89
C THR A 574 9.28 -44.30 -4.65
N HIS A 575 8.42 -44.33 -3.64
CA HIS A 575 8.57 -43.68 -2.35
C HIS A 575 9.03 -44.66 -1.28
#